data_8db47404e991e486587d35891d18dce6
#
_entry.id   8db47404e991e486587d35891d18dce6
#
_cell.length_a   1.000
_cell.length_b   1.000
_cell.length_c   1.000
_cell.angle_alpha   90.00
_cell.angle_beta   90.00
_cell.angle_gamma   90.00
#
_symmetry.space_group_name_H-M   'P 1'
#
loop_
_entity.id
_entity.type
_entity.pdbx_description
1 polymer ?
#
loop_
_entity_poly.entity_id
_entity_poly.type
_entity_poly.pdbx_seq_one_letter_code
_entity_poly.pdbx_strand_id
1 'polypeptide(L)'
;SFDVSITATMKSMGLEPFLGLQLAMFAVGSCIGALVFGSRKIKGSHWAHMVMFLSLLTVGYVFFRLTMDNLILLGAMEILSGLVVSPTFATGNLIVKDLVPPESLTEGLSWVTTAGTVGTSIGSSVAGIVLDASSPHVGMMLPFLFTLASVPLALAGWALAKRRV
;
A
#
# COMPACT_ATOMS: atom_id res chain seq x y z
N SER A 1 0.71 -8.22 -4.15
CA SER A 1 -0.56 -8.94 -3.88
C SER A 1 -1.78 -8.21 -4.45
N PHE A 2 -1.85 -6.88 -4.31
CA PHE A 2 -2.99 -6.09 -4.75
C PHE A 2 -3.23 -6.22 -6.27
N ASP A 3 -2.21 -5.96 -7.10
CA ASP A 3 -2.30 -6.07 -8.56
C ASP A 3 -2.76 -7.45 -9.02
N VAL A 4 -2.29 -8.51 -8.37
CA VAL A 4 -2.68 -9.90 -8.66
C VAL A 4 -4.16 -10.12 -8.35
N SER A 5 -4.64 -9.58 -7.21
CA SER A 5 -6.05 -9.70 -6.80
C SER A 5 -6.98 -8.93 -7.74
N ILE A 6 -6.60 -7.73 -8.18
CA ILE A 6 -7.35 -6.95 -9.18
C ILE A 6 -7.41 -7.69 -10.52
N THR A 7 -6.29 -8.21 -10.98
CA THR A 7 -6.23 -8.98 -12.24
C THR A 7 -7.17 -10.19 -12.19
N ALA A 8 -7.15 -10.93 -11.08
CA ALA A 8 -8.03 -12.09 -10.91
C ALA A 8 -9.52 -11.68 -10.86
N THR A 9 -9.83 -10.55 -10.22
CA THR A 9 -11.20 -10.01 -10.16
C THR A 9 -11.68 -9.62 -11.56
N MET A 10 -10.88 -8.87 -12.32
CA MET A 10 -11.24 -8.48 -13.70
C MET A 10 -11.44 -9.71 -14.59
N LYS A 11 -10.59 -10.72 -14.45
CA LYS A 11 -10.70 -11.99 -15.18
C LYS A 11 -11.99 -12.74 -14.82
N SER A 12 -12.34 -12.83 -13.55
CA SER A 12 -13.57 -13.50 -13.10
C SER A 12 -14.85 -12.80 -13.55
N MET A 13 -14.80 -11.49 -13.76
CA MET A 13 -15.92 -10.69 -14.28
C MET A 13 -15.99 -10.66 -15.82
N GLY A 14 -15.01 -11.23 -16.53
CA GLY A 14 -14.92 -11.13 -17.99
C GLY A 14 -14.58 -9.71 -18.49
N LEU A 15 -14.00 -8.87 -17.62
CA LEU A 15 -13.68 -7.46 -17.87
C LEU A 15 -12.17 -7.21 -18.05
N GLU A 16 -11.44 -8.23 -18.50
CA GLU A 16 -9.99 -8.15 -18.77
C GLU A 16 -9.57 -6.93 -19.63
N PRO A 17 -10.34 -6.51 -20.66
CA PRO A 17 -9.98 -5.33 -21.45
C PRO A 17 -9.91 -4.04 -20.63
N PHE A 18 -10.59 -3.97 -19.49
CA PHE A 18 -10.62 -2.81 -18.60
C PHE A 18 -9.54 -2.84 -17.50
N LEU A 19 -8.73 -3.91 -17.42
CA LEU A 19 -7.66 -4.02 -16.44
C LEU A 19 -6.68 -2.85 -16.52
N GLY A 20 -6.26 -2.47 -17.73
CA GLY A 20 -5.38 -1.32 -17.94
C GLY A 20 -5.97 -0.02 -17.43
N LEU A 21 -7.28 0.17 -17.57
CA LEU A 21 -7.99 1.34 -17.06
C LEU A 21 -7.98 1.38 -15.52
N GLN A 22 -8.22 0.24 -14.88
CA GLN A 22 -8.19 0.13 -13.41
C GLN A 22 -6.80 0.46 -12.87
N LEU A 23 -5.76 -0.13 -13.43
CA LEU A 23 -4.38 0.17 -13.04
C LEU A 23 -4.00 1.63 -13.30
N ALA A 24 -4.51 2.24 -14.38
CA ALA A 24 -4.32 3.65 -14.67
C ALA A 24 -5.02 4.55 -13.61
N MET A 25 -6.21 4.18 -13.14
CA MET A 25 -6.92 4.89 -12.07
C MET A 25 -6.11 4.89 -10.77
N PHE A 26 -5.53 3.74 -10.41
CA PHE A 26 -4.61 3.66 -9.27
C PHE A 26 -3.38 4.57 -9.46
N ALA A 27 -2.77 4.55 -10.66
CA ALA A 27 -1.61 5.38 -10.97
C ALA A 27 -1.94 6.89 -10.89
N VAL A 28 -3.11 7.31 -11.38
CA VAL A 28 -3.60 8.69 -11.25
C VAL A 28 -3.75 9.08 -9.78
N GLY A 29 -4.40 8.24 -8.98
CA GLY A 29 -4.52 8.45 -7.53
C GLY A 29 -3.15 8.58 -6.85
N SER A 30 -2.22 7.70 -7.19
CA SER A 30 -0.85 7.70 -6.67
C SER A 30 -0.08 8.98 -7.05
N CYS A 31 -0.21 9.44 -8.29
CA CYS A 31 0.39 10.68 -8.76
C CYS A 31 -0.16 11.90 -7.99
N ILE A 32 -1.48 12.02 -7.87
CA ILE A 32 -2.12 13.08 -7.09
C ILE A 32 -1.69 13.03 -5.62
N GLY A 33 -1.68 11.84 -5.02
CA GLY A 33 -1.23 11.64 -3.63
C GLY A 33 0.21 12.09 -3.41
N ALA A 34 1.12 11.76 -4.32
CA ALA A 34 2.51 12.18 -4.28
C ALA A 34 2.65 13.71 -4.39
N LEU A 35 1.93 14.33 -5.32
CA LEU A 35 1.97 15.78 -5.53
C LEU A 35 1.42 16.54 -4.32
N VAL A 36 0.27 16.11 -3.78
CA VAL A 36 -0.36 16.75 -2.60
C VAL A 36 0.53 16.60 -1.37
N PHE A 37 1.08 15.40 -1.14
CA PHE A 37 1.96 15.15 -0.01
C PHE A 37 3.29 15.91 -0.17
N GLY A 38 3.90 15.88 -1.36
CA GLY A 38 5.17 16.55 -1.62
C GLY A 38 5.10 18.08 -1.60
N SER A 39 3.93 18.66 -1.96
CA SER A 39 3.73 20.13 -1.94
C SER A 39 3.46 20.70 -0.55
N ARG A 40 3.15 19.86 0.43
CA ARG A 40 2.81 20.32 1.80
C ARG A 40 3.97 20.06 2.78
N LYS A 41 4.31 21.07 3.56
CA LYS A 41 5.17 20.88 4.74
C LYS A 41 4.35 20.17 5.82
N ILE A 42 4.49 18.87 5.92
CA ILE A 42 3.77 18.07 6.90
C ILE A 42 4.44 18.25 8.25
N LYS A 43 3.70 18.85 9.19
CA LYS A 43 4.13 19.04 10.57
C LYS A 43 3.77 17.82 11.41
N GLY A 44 4.65 17.40 12.31
CA GLY A 44 4.41 16.31 13.26
C GLY A 44 5.35 15.12 13.04
N SER A 45 5.10 14.05 13.78
CA SER A 45 5.90 12.82 13.72
C SER A 45 5.63 12.02 12.44
N HIS A 46 6.69 11.70 11.70
CA HIS A 46 6.56 10.82 10.51
C HIS A 46 6.00 9.43 10.88
N TRP A 47 6.29 8.94 12.09
CA TRP A 47 5.70 7.70 12.61
C TRP A 47 4.18 7.77 12.78
N ALA A 48 3.66 8.90 13.29
CA ALA A 48 2.22 9.10 13.42
C ALA A 48 1.52 9.10 12.05
N HIS A 49 2.12 9.75 11.05
CA HIS A 49 1.62 9.74 9.67
C HIS A 49 1.66 8.34 9.06
N MET A 50 2.73 7.58 9.32
CA MET A 50 2.84 6.18 8.87
C MET A 50 1.68 5.32 9.41
N VAL A 51 1.45 5.38 10.72
CA VAL A 51 0.34 4.63 11.36
C VAL A 51 -1.00 5.07 10.79
N MET A 52 -1.21 6.37 10.62
CA MET A 52 -2.44 6.93 10.03
C MET A 52 -2.67 6.40 8.60
N PHE A 53 -1.67 6.46 7.73
CA PHE A 53 -1.81 5.99 6.34
C PHE A 53 -2.01 4.49 6.25
N LEU A 54 -1.29 3.69 7.04
CA LEU A 54 -1.49 2.24 7.10
C LEU A 54 -2.88 1.87 7.61
N SER A 55 -3.39 2.58 8.62
CA SER A 55 -4.75 2.38 9.11
C SER A 55 -5.79 2.75 8.05
N LEU A 56 -5.57 3.86 7.33
CA LEU A 56 -6.45 4.29 6.25
C LEU A 56 -6.46 3.29 5.08
N LEU A 57 -5.30 2.74 4.71
CA LEU A 57 -5.20 1.67 3.72
C LEU A 57 -5.93 0.41 4.19
N THR A 58 -5.77 0.02 5.45
CA THR A 58 -6.44 -1.16 6.02
C THR A 58 -7.96 -1.02 5.93
N VAL A 59 -8.50 0.14 6.31
CA VAL A 59 -9.93 0.44 6.18
C VAL A 59 -10.35 0.47 4.71
N GLY A 60 -9.54 1.09 3.84
CA GLY A 60 -9.77 1.13 2.40
C GLY A 60 -9.93 -0.25 1.77
N TYR A 61 -9.11 -1.22 2.16
CA TYR A 61 -9.19 -2.59 1.64
C TYR A 61 -10.44 -3.35 2.08
N VAL A 62 -11.07 -2.98 3.20
CA VAL A 62 -12.41 -3.49 3.56
C VAL A 62 -13.45 -2.99 2.54
N PHE A 63 -13.40 -1.72 2.18
CA PHE A 63 -14.31 -1.16 1.17
C PHE A 63 -14.06 -1.74 -0.22
N PHE A 64 -12.82 -2.05 -0.59
CA PHE A 64 -12.52 -2.78 -1.82
C PHE A 64 -13.30 -4.08 -1.92
N ARG A 65 -13.33 -4.85 -0.85
CA ARG A 65 -14.08 -6.11 -0.77
C ARG A 65 -15.57 -5.92 -1.04
N LEU A 66 -16.14 -4.78 -0.60
CA LEU A 66 -17.56 -4.47 -0.77
C LEU A 66 -17.90 -3.89 -2.15
N THR A 67 -16.92 -3.36 -2.87
CA THR A 67 -17.13 -2.66 -4.14
C THR A 67 -16.65 -3.44 -5.37
N MET A 68 -16.06 -4.62 -5.18
CA MET A 68 -15.43 -5.38 -6.26
C MET A 68 -16.40 -5.87 -7.35
N ASP A 69 -17.70 -5.90 -7.06
CA ASP A 69 -18.72 -6.31 -8.03
C ASP A 69 -19.18 -5.16 -8.95
N ASN A 70 -18.70 -3.94 -8.72
CA ASN A 70 -19.04 -2.76 -9.51
C ASN A 70 -17.79 -2.06 -10.03
N LEU A 71 -17.61 -2.08 -11.36
CA LEU A 71 -16.44 -1.55 -12.04
C LEU A 71 -16.15 -0.07 -11.72
N ILE A 72 -17.19 0.75 -11.63
CA ILE A 72 -17.04 2.20 -11.36
C ILE A 72 -16.60 2.43 -9.90
N LEU A 73 -17.23 1.72 -8.95
CA LEU A 73 -16.87 1.81 -7.54
C LEU A 73 -15.47 1.25 -7.30
N LEU A 74 -15.12 0.17 -7.98
CA LEU A 74 -13.78 -0.41 -7.93
C LEU A 74 -12.73 0.60 -8.40
N GLY A 75 -12.95 1.28 -9.53
CA GLY A 75 -12.06 2.32 -10.03
C GLY A 75 -11.92 3.53 -9.10
N ALA A 76 -13.02 3.95 -8.47
CA ALA A 76 -12.98 5.01 -7.46
C ALA A 76 -12.11 4.59 -6.25
N MET A 77 -12.23 3.34 -5.81
CA MET A 77 -11.39 2.79 -4.73
C MET A 77 -9.92 2.66 -5.14
N GLU A 78 -9.64 2.37 -6.42
CA GLU A 78 -8.27 2.40 -6.97
C GLU A 78 -7.62 3.77 -6.81
N ILE A 79 -8.33 4.84 -7.22
CA ILE A 79 -7.85 6.22 -7.06
C ILE A 79 -7.61 6.54 -5.59
N LEU A 80 -8.56 6.21 -4.71
CA LEU A 80 -8.43 6.46 -3.26
C LEU A 80 -7.24 5.71 -2.64
N SER A 81 -7.04 4.46 -3.03
CA SER A 81 -5.88 3.67 -2.57
C SER A 81 -4.57 4.26 -3.06
N GLY A 82 -4.50 4.64 -4.33
CA GLY A 82 -3.33 5.33 -4.90
C GLY A 82 -3.00 6.61 -4.14
N LEU A 83 -4.01 7.43 -3.81
CA LEU A 83 -3.86 8.67 -3.02
C LEU A 83 -3.17 8.44 -1.67
N VAL A 84 -3.34 7.28 -1.06
CA VAL A 84 -2.79 6.94 0.28
C VAL A 84 -1.47 6.18 0.17
N VAL A 85 -1.31 5.33 -0.83
CA VAL A 85 -0.10 4.49 -1.01
C VAL A 85 1.14 5.35 -1.22
N SER A 86 1.09 6.38 -2.08
CA SER A 86 2.25 7.24 -2.35
C SER A 86 2.74 7.99 -1.11
N PRO A 87 1.88 8.68 -0.32
CA PRO A 87 2.29 9.26 0.96
C PRO A 87 2.83 8.24 1.96
N THR A 88 2.33 7.01 1.95
CA THR A 88 2.84 5.94 2.82
C THR A 88 4.30 5.64 2.50
N PHE A 89 4.64 5.42 1.23
CA PHE A 89 6.03 5.20 0.81
C PHE A 89 6.92 6.41 1.08
N ALA A 90 6.45 7.62 0.78
CA ALA A 90 7.19 8.84 1.05
C ALA A 90 7.48 9.02 2.56
N THR A 91 6.50 8.72 3.42
CA THR A 91 6.67 8.76 4.87
C THR A 91 7.69 7.72 5.35
N GLY A 92 7.70 6.52 4.76
CA GLY A 92 8.72 5.51 5.04
C GLY A 92 10.13 6.01 4.76
N ASN A 93 10.34 6.66 3.63
CA ASN A 93 11.62 7.26 3.27
C ASN A 93 12.02 8.40 4.23
N LEU A 94 11.05 9.20 4.70
CA LEU A 94 11.31 10.26 5.70
C LEU A 94 11.70 9.67 7.06
N ILE A 95 11.08 8.57 7.49
CA ILE A 95 11.47 7.86 8.71
C ILE A 95 12.92 7.36 8.62
N VAL A 96 13.31 6.79 7.48
CA VAL A 96 14.71 6.38 7.26
C VAL A 96 15.66 7.56 7.38
N LYS A 97 15.31 8.70 6.76
CA LYS A 97 16.08 9.94 6.84
C LYS A 97 16.26 10.45 8.29
N ASP A 98 15.24 10.24 9.13
CA ASP A 98 15.32 10.64 10.56
C ASP A 98 16.17 9.68 11.41
N LEU A 99 16.33 8.42 10.98
CA LEU A 99 16.98 7.37 11.77
C LEU A 99 18.43 7.10 11.37
N VAL A 100 18.82 7.46 10.14
CA VAL A 100 20.09 7.07 9.54
C VAL A 100 20.95 8.31 9.33
N PRO A 101 22.27 8.28 9.68
CA PRO A 101 23.19 9.37 9.39
C PRO A 101 23.25 9.69 7.89
N PRO A 102 23.54 10.96 7.51
CA PRO A 102 23.58 11.38 6.11
C PRO A 102 24.51 10.54 5.24
N GLU A 103 25.62 10.07 5.79
CA GLU A 103 26.62 9.25 5.10
C GLU A 103 26.09 7.87 4.69
N SER A 104 25.13 7.32 5.45
CA SER A 104 24.53 6.00 5.23
C SER A 104 23.11 6.08 4.67
N LEU A 105 22.64 7.27 4.29
CA LEU A 105 21.26 7.46 3.84
C LEU A 105 20.93 6.64 2.59
N THR A 106 21.84 6.60 1.61
CA THR A 106 21.65 5.81 0.38
C THR A 106 21.51 4.33 0.69
N GLU A 107 22.34 3.82 1.60
CA GLU A 107 22.25 2.42 2.05
C GLU A 107 20.92 2.15 2.76
N GLY A 108 20.51 3.00 3.68
CA GLY A 108 19.23 2.88 4.39
C GLY A 108 18.02 2.85 3.44
N LEU A 109 18.00 3.74 2.44
CA LEU A 109 16.95 3.77 1.41
C LEU A 109 16.99 2.52 0.52
N SER A 110 18.18 2.01 0.20
CA SER A 110 18.35 0.78 -0.57
C SER A 110 17.80 -0.43 0.17
N TRP A 111 18.01 -0.52 1.48
CA TRP A 111 17.44 -1.57 2.33
C TRP A 111 15.91 -1.53 2.34
N VAL A 112 15.30 -0.34 2.43
CA VAL A 112 13.83 -0.19 2.36
C VAL A 112 13.30 -0.64 1.00
N THR A 113 13.97 -0.23 -0.08
CA THR A 113 13.58 -0.62 -1.45
C THR A 113 13.67 -2.13 -1.64
N THR A 114 14.77 -2.74 -1.18
CA THR A 114 14.97 -4.20 -1.24
C THR A 114 13.91 -4.95 -0.43
N ALA A 115 13.65 -4.51 0.80
CA ALA A 115 12.61 -5.10 1.65
C ALA A 115 11.21 -4.96 0.99
N GLY A 116 10.93 -3.82 0.36
CA GLY A 116 9.70 -3.59 -0.40
C GLY A 116 9.56 -4.56 -1.58
N THR A 117 10.63 -4.75 -2.35
CA THR A 117 10.65 -5.69 -3.49
C THR A 117 10.44 -7.13 -3.03
N VAL A 118 11.16 -7.56 -1.98
CA VAL A 118 10.99 -8.90 -1.39
C VAL A 118 9.56 -9.08 -0.87
N GLY A 119 9.03 -8.09 -0.13
CA GLY A 119 7.67 -8.12 0.38
C GLY A 119 6.62 -8.18 -0.75
N THR A 120 6.84 -7.45 -1.85
CA THR A 120 5.96 -7.51 -3.03
C THR A 120 6.01 -8.89 -3.69
N SER A 121 7.18 -9.47 -3.84
CA SER A 121 7.36 -10.80 -4.43
C SER A 121 6.67 -11.89 -3.60
N ILE A 122 6.90 -11.90 -2.29
CA ILE A 122 6.24 -12.83 -1.37
C ILE A 122 4.72 -12.62 -1.41
N GLY A 123 4.27 -11.37 -1.30
CA GLY A 123 2.85 -11.04 -1.32
C GLY A 123 2.16 -11.44 -2.62
N SER A 124 2.82 -11.30 -3.76
CA SER A 124 2.28 -11.72 -5.06
C SER A 124 2.24 -13.25 -5.19
N SER A 125 3.27 -13.94 -4.72
CA SER A 125 3.30 -15.42 -4.72
C SER A 125 2.19 -16.00 -3.84
N VAL A 126 2.02 -15.47 -2.62
CA VAL A 126 0.95 -15.90 -1.71
C VAL A 126 -0.43 -15.60 -2.32
N ALA A 127 -0.59 -14.42 -2.96
CA ALA A 127 -1.84 -14.06 -3.62
C ALA A 127 -2.15 -15.02 -4.77
N GLY A 128 -1.15 -15.39 -5.59
CA GLY A 128 -1.33 -16.38 -6.67
C GLY A 128 -1.82 -17.73 -6.12
N ILE A 129 -1.12 -18.29 -5.13
CA ILE A 129 -1.48 -19.59 -4.52
C ILE A 129 -2.91 -19.54 -3.95
N VAL A 130 -3.27 -18.48 -3.24
CA VAL A 130 -4.61 -18.35 -2.64
C VAL A 130 -5.68 -18.21 -3.70
N LEU A 131 -5.42 -17.47 -4.78
CA LEU A 131 -6.37 -17.30 -5.90
C LEU A 131 -6.56 -18.59 -6.68
N ASP A 132 -5.51 -19.39 -6.88
CA ASP A 132 -5.60 -20.68 -7.55
C ASP A 132 -6.39 -21.71 -6.71
N ALA A 133 -6.28 -21.62 -5.38
CA ALA A 133 -6.96 -22.53 -4.44
C ALA A 133 -8.37 -22.05 -4.01
N SER A 134 -8.75 -20.80 -4.30
CA SER A 134 -9.94 -20.15 -3.75
C SER A 134 -10.60 -19.21 -4.77
N SER A 135 -11.57 -18.41 -4.31
CA SER A 135 -12.24 -17.40 -5.14
C SER A 135 -11.49 -16.06 -5.13
N PRO A 136 -11.70 -15.20 -6.15
CA PRO A 136 -11.17 -13.82 -6.17
C PRO A 136 -11.54 -13.01 -4.91
N HIS A 137 -12.69 -13.29 -4.31
CA HIS A 137 -13.18 -12.68 -3.08
C HIS A 137 -12.26 -12.96 -1.88
N VAL A 138 -11.68 -14.16 -1.82
CA VAL A 138 -10.71 -14.53 -0.77
C VAL A 138 -9.36 -13.87 -1.04
N GLY A 139 -8.94 -13.82 -2.31
CA GLY A 139 -7.71 -13.13 -2.72
C GLY A 139 -7.68 -11.64 -2.33
N MET A 140 -8.84 -10.97 -2.41
CA MET A 140 -8.96 -9.56 -1.98
C MET A 140 -8.81 -9.33 -0.47
N MET A 141 -8.89 -10.37 0.35
CA MET A 141 -8.61 -10.25 1.79
C MET A 141 -7.11 -10.17 2.10
N LEU A 142 -6.24 -10.62 1.21
CA LEU A 142 -4.79 -10.63 1.43
C LEU A 142 -4.20 -9.22 1.61
N PRO A 143 -4.47 -8.24 0.73
CA PRO A 143 -4.01 -6.86 0.95
C PRO A 143 -4.47 -6.30 2.30
N PHE A 144 -5.71 -6.59 2.72
CA PHE A 144 -6.22 -6.21 4.03
C PHE A 144 -5.42 -6.84 5.17
N LEU A 145 -5.16 -8.14 5.13
CA LEU A 145 -4.41 -8.84 6.17
C LEU A 145 -2.96 -8.33 6.26
N PHE A 146 -2.30 -8.10 5.13
CA PHE A 146 -0.94 -7.57 5.11
C PHE A 146 -0.86 -6.14 5.66
N THR A 147 -1.81 -5.27 5.30
CA THR A 147 -1.84 -3.91 5.84
C THR A 147 -2.24 -3.90 7.31
N LEU A 148 -3.18 -4.73 7.73
CA LEU A 148 -3.53 -4.90 9.13
C LEU A 148 -2.33 -5.35 9.97
N ALA A 149 -1.53 -6.30 9.49
CA ALA A 149 -0.31 -6.76 10.15
C ALA A 149 0.78 -5.68 10.20
N SER A 150 0.81 -4.75 9.23
CA SER A 150 1.80 -3.68 9.19
C SER A 150 1.56 -2.58 10.22
N VAL A 151 0.31 -2.37 10.66
CA VAL A 151 -0.04 -1.35 11.67
C VAL A 151 0.65 -1.60 13.03
N PRO A 152 0.55 -2.79 13.65
CA PRO A 152 1.26 -3.06 14.90
C PRO A 152 2.78 -3.02 14.75
N LEU A 153 3.32 -3.40 13.59
CA LEU A 153 4.75 -3.27 13.30
C LEU A 153 5.19 -1.79 13.28
N ALA A 154 4.40 -0.92 12.65
CA ALA A 154 4.67 0.51 12.64
C ALA A 154 4.57 1.12 14.05
N LEU A 155 3.60 0.70 14.87
CA LEU A 155 3.47 1.12 16.26
C LEU A 155 4.65 0.65 17.12
N ALA A 156 5.11 -0.59 16.93
CA ALA A 156 6.29 -1.10 17.62
C ALA A 156 7.55 -0.33 17.23
N GLY A 157 7.75 -0.06 15.94
CA GLY A 157 8.84 0.77 15.44
C GLY A 157 8.82 2.18 16.05
N TRP A 158 7.65 2.79 16.12
CA TRP A 158 7.48 4.10 16.76
C TRP A 158 7.82 4.08 18.26
N ALA A 159 7.36 3.05 18.97
CA ALA A 159 7.66 2.90 20.40
C ALA A 159 9.17 2.72 20.65
N LEU A 160 9.86 1.95 19.79
CA LEU A 160 11.31 1.77 19.86
C LEU A 160 12.08 3.05 19.54
N ALA A 161 11.63 3.80 18.53
CA ALA A 161 12.24 5.08 18.17
C ALA A 161 12.14 6.11 19.32
N LYS A 162 11.00 6.16 20.02
CA LYS A 162 10.83 7.04 21.20
C LYS A 162 11.73 6.71 22.39
N ARG A 163 12.22 5.47 22.49
CA ARG A 163 13.12 5.05 23.58
C ARG A 163 14.58 5.43 23.33
N ARG A 164 14.91 5.83 22.10
CA ARG A 164 16.28 6.21 21.71
C ARG A 164 16.54 7.72 21.75
N VAL A 165 15.49 8.52 21.95
CA VAL A 165 15.52 9.98 22.17
C VAL A 165 15.33 10.27 23.65
#